data_61100a0f02cd0b3c5edc25b14e299cd5
#
_entry.id   61100a0f02cd0b3c5edc25b14e299cd5
#
_cell.length_a   1.000
_cell.length_b   1.000
_cell.length_c   1.000
_cell.angle_alpha   90.00
_cell.angle_beta   90.00
_cell.angle_gamma   90.00
#
_symmetry.space_group_name_H-M   'P 1'
#
loop_
_entity.id
_entity.type
_entity.pdbx_description
1 polymer ?
#
loop_
_entity_poly.entity_id
_entity_poly.type
_entity_poly.pdbx_seq_one_letter_code
_entity_poly.pdbx_strand_id
1 'polypeptide(L)'
;IYNSAADVSPTGTQMPRTVGLAYASVLYRNLEELRQFAQFSKNGDEVTFTSIGNASTSEGMFWESVNAIGVVKAPAILTIYDDGYGISVPNQFQMVKENIGSILKGFERDANLPPEKAEHGYNLYSVRAWDYPALIETYLSATEIAREFHIPALIHVTEMTQPQGHSTSGSHERYKSPERMKFEEEFDCLLKMREWMINNRVISDPELVAFEKADDDAVEGIRKLAWDAY
;
A
#
# COMPACT_ATOMS: atom_id res chain seq x y z
N ILE A 1 -6.88 20.24 -3.41
CA ILE A 1 -7.60 19.21 -4.18
C ILE A 1 -6.63 18.04 -4.31
N TYR A 2 -6.98 16.92 -3.70
CA TYR A 2 -6.22 15.69 -3.87
C TYR A 2 -6.53 15.12 -5.26
N ASN A 3 -5.49 14.84 -6.03
CA ASN A 3 -5.64 14.26 -7.35
C ASN A 3 -5.62 12.74 -7.22
N SER A 4 -6.76 12.11 -7.44
CA SER A 4 -6.87 10.66 -7.54
C SER A 4 -6.98 10.28 -9.01
N ALA A 5 -6.02 9.51 -9.49
CA ALA A 5 -6.10 8.97 -10.84
C ALA A 5 -7.08 7.79 -10.86
N ALA A 6 -7.93 7.74 -11.88
CA ALA A 6 -8.84 6.61 -12.05
C ALA A 6 -8.06 5.30 -12.27
N ASP A 7 -8.51 4.24 -11.63
CA ASP A 7 -7.97 2.92 -11.85
C ASP A 7 -8.34 2.38 -13.24
N VAL A 8 -7.51 1.48 -13.73
CA VAL A 8 -7.72 0.78 -14.99
C VAL A 8 -7.69 -0.73 -14.75
N SER A 9 -8.46 -1.49 -15.51
CA SER A 9 -8.63 -2.93 -15.30
C SER A 9 -7.36 -3.79 -15.43
N PRO A 10 -6.43 -3.54 -16.36
CA PRO A 10 -5.24 -4.39 -16.46
C PRO A 10 -4.39 -4.33 -15.20
N THR A 11 -4.04 -5.50 -14.67
CA THR A 11 -3.24 -5.65 -13.45
C THR A 11 -1.90 -4.92 -13.54
N GLY A 12 -1.57 -4.13 -12.52
CA GLY A 12 -0.30 -3.42 -12.45
C GLY A 12 -0.22 -2.10 -13.22
N THR A 13 -1.25 -1.67 -13.95
CA THR A 13 -1.22 -0.46 -14.78
C THR A 13 -1.06 0.84 -13.98
N GLN A 14 -1.37 0.84 -12.69
CA GLN A 14 -1.10 1.97 -11.79
C GLN A 14 0.41 2.22 -11.63
N MET A 15 1.24 1.21 -11.83
CA MET A 15 2.68 1.31 -11.62
C MET A 15 3.37 2.29 -12.58
N PRO A 16 3.25 2.17 -13.92
CA PRO A 16 3.83 3.15 -14.84
C PRO A 16 3.22 4.55 -14.69
N ARG A 17 1.93 4.65 -14.29
CA ARG A 17 1.32 5.95 -13.96
C ARG A 17 1.98 6.61 -12.76
N THR A 18 2.33 5.82 -11.75
CA THR A 18 3.06 6.30 -10.57
C THR A 18 4.41 6.91 -10.95
N VAL A 19 5.12 6.32 -11.91
CA VAL A 19 6.37 6.90 -12.43
C VAL A 19 6.15 8.32 -12.91
N GLY A 20 5.14 8.53 -13.77
CA GLY A 20 4.86 9.86 -14.34
C GLY A 20 4.44 10.89 -13.28
N LEU A 21 3.54 10.49 -12.36
CA LEU A 21 3.06 11.38 -11.30
C LEU A 21 4.18 11.77 -10.34
N ALA A 22 4.98 10.83 -9.89
CA ALA A 22 6.09 11.11 -8.98
C ALA A 22 7.21 11.90 -9.68
N TYR A 23 7.48 11.62 -10.95
CA TYR A 23 8.47 12.35 -11.74
C TYR A 23 8.08 13.82 -11.94
N ALA A 24 6.79 14.14 -12.00
CA ALA A 24 6.34 15.52 -12.05
C ALA A 24 6.88 16.34 -10.87
N SER A 25 6.90 15.79 -9.64
CA SER A 25 7.48 16.45 -8.48
C SER A 25 8.97 16.73 -8.66
N VAL A 26 9.72 15.81 -9.28
CA VAL A 26 11.14 16.02 -9.61
C VAL A 26 11.30 17.21 -10.58
N LEU A 27 10.46 17.29 -11.60
CA LEU A 27 10.49 18.39 -12.57
C LEU A 27 10.15 19.73 -11.92
N TYR A 28 9.08 19.78 -11.11
CA TYR A 28 8.68 20.99 -10.39
C TYR A 28 9.76 21.50 -9.43
N ARG A 29 10.54 20.60 -8.82
CA ARG A 29 11.65 20.96 -7.94
C ARG A 29 12.85 21.53 -8.71
N ASN A 30 13.17 20.96 -9.87
CA ASN A 30 14.41 21.20 -10.57
C ASN A 30 14.30 22.25 -11.70
N LEU A 31 13.11 22.47 -12.28
CA LEU A 31 12.91 23.38 -13.40
C LEU A 31 12.32 24.70 -12.93
N GLU A 32 13.09 25.78 -13.09
CA GLU A 32 12.70 27.11 -12.63
C GLU A 32 11.44 27.63 -13.33
N GLU A 33 11.29 27.32 -14.60
CA GLU A 33 10.13 27.71 -15.41
C GLU A 33 8.81 27.09 -14.94
N LEU A 34 8.83 26.00 -14.17
CA LEU A 34 7.64 25.38 -13.61
C LEU A 34 7.17 26.05 -12.31
N ARG A 35 8.01 26.85 -11.65
CA ARG A 35 7.67 27.51 -10.38
C ARG A 35 6.50 28.50 -10.51
N GLN A 36 6.28 29.03 -11.70
CA GLN A 36 5.11 29.90 -11.98
C GLN A 36 3.77 29.17 -11.86
N PHE A 37 3.75 27.85 -11.88
CA PHE A 37 2.55 27.01 -11.80
C PHE A 37 2.29 26.49 -10.36
N ALA A 38 2.42 27.38 -9.37
CA ALA A 38 2.25 27.04 -7.95
C ALA A 38 0.89 26.41 -7.58
N GLN A 39 -0.13 26.53 -8.45
CA GLN A 39 -1.41 25.88 -8.27
C GLN A 39 -1.36 24.36 -8.47
N PHE A 40 -0.33 23.81 -9.12
CA PHE A 40 -0.17 22.38 -9.38
C PHE A 40 0.84 21.70 -8.47
N SER A 41 1.84 22.43 -7.98
CA SER A 41 2.88 21.87 -7.13
C SER A 41 3.40 22.91 -6.15
N LYS A 42 3.69 22.46 -4.93
CA LYS A 42 4.37 23.23 -3.91
C LYS A 42 5.84 22.82 -3.90
N ASN A 43 6.61 23.40 -4.83
CA ASN A 43 8.05 23.17 -4.94
C ASN A 43 8.49 21.70 -5.14
N GLY A 44 7.62 20.88 -5.73
CA GLY A 44 7.89 19.47 -5.92
C GLY A 44 7.83 18.62 -4.63
N ASP A 45 7.09 19.08 -3.62
CA ASP A 45 6.97 18.40 -2.32
C ASP A 45 5.90 17.29 -2.32
N GLU A 46 5.20 17.12 -3.44
CA GLU A 46 4.14 16.11 -3.57
C GLU A 46 4.75 14.71 -3.61
N VAL A 47 4.19 13.81 -2.80
CA VAL A 47 4.53 12.39 -2.77
C VAL A 47 3.41 11.58 -3.40
N THR A 48 3.76 10.68 -4.31
CA THR A 48 2.81 9.79 -4.96
C THR A 48 2.71 8.48 -4.19
N PHE A 49 1.50 8.13 -3.77
CA PHE A 49 1.20 6.84 -3.15
C PHE A 49 0.58 5.90 -4.18
N THR A 50 1.04 4.67 -4.19
CA THR A 50 0.42 3.59 -4.97
C THR A 50 0.50 2.28 -4.22
N SER A 51 -0.43 1.37 -4.51
CA SER A 51 -0.44 0.04 -3.91
C SER A 51 -0.60 -1.04 -4.97
N ILE A 52 -0.10 -2.22 -4.64
CA ILE A 52 -0.19 -3.40 -5.49
C ILE A 52 -0.25 -4.65 -4.59
N GLY A 53 -0.95 -5.69 -5.04
CA GLY A 53 -0.94 -6.99 -4.36
C GLY A 53 0.36 -7.76 -4.65
N ASN A 54 0.73 -8.64 -3.74
CA ASN A 54 1.94 -9.48 -3.86
C ASN A 54 2.00 -10.24 -5.20
N ALA A 55 0.94 -10.91 -5.58
CA ALA A 55 0.89 -11.65 -6.84
C ALA A 55 1.05 -10.75 -8.08
N SER A 56 0.46 -9.56 -8.03
CA SER A 56 0.55 -8.59 -9.12
C SER A 56 1.96 -8.02 -9.32
N THR A 57 2.86 -8.19 -8.36
CA THR A 57 4.28 -7.85 -8.53
C THR A 57 5.00 -8.74 -9.54
N SER A 58 4.36 -9.83 -9.99
CA SER A 58 4.89 -10.67 -11.08
C SER A 58 4.72 -10.05 -12.46
N GLU A 59 3.93 -8.97 -12.60
CA GLU A 59 3.78 -8.23 -13.85
C GLU A 59 5.07 -7.45 -14.22
N GLY A 60 5.43 -7.49 -15.50
CA GLY A 60 6.63 -6.77 -15.99
C GLY A 60 6.61 -5.28 -15.67
N MET A 61 5.43 -4.64 -15.76
CA MET A 61 5.23 -3.23 -15.45
C MET A 61 5.63 -2.85 -14.01
N PHE A 62 5.52 -3.78 -13.05
CA PHE A 62 5.99 -3.54 -11.68
C PHE A 62 7.51 -3.33 -11.66
N TRP A 63 8.28 -4.23 -12.25
CA TRP A 63 9.74 -4.20 -12.26
C TRP A 63 10.30 -3.02 -13.03
N GLU A 64 9.72 -2.73 -14.18
CA GLU A 64 10.08 -1.57 -15.00
C GLU A 64 9.84 -0.26 -14.23
N SER A 65 8.70 -0.15 -13.55
CA SER A 65 8.35 1.03 -12.77
C SER A 65 9.22 1.20 -11.53
N VAL A 66 9.50 0.12 -10.80
CA VAL A 66 10.42 0.14 -9.66
C VAL A 66 11.81 0.62 -10.11
N ASN A 67 12.32 0.08 -11.22
CA ASN A 67 13.60 0.53 -11.76
C ASN A 67 13.56 2.01 -12.15
N ALA A 68 12.54 2.43 -12.89
CA ALA A 68 12.42 3.81 -13.37
C ALA A 68 12.33 4.82 -12.20
N ILE A 69 11.48 4.57 -11.21
CA ILE A 69 11.32 5.44 -10.03
C ILE A 69 12.64 5.58 -9.28
N GLY A 70 13.38 4.46 -9.09
CA GLY A 70 14.69 4.49 -8.42
C GLY A 70 15.72 5.29 -9.20
N VAL A 71 15.77 5.15 -10.52
CA VAL A 71 16.72 5.87 -11.39
C VAL A 71 16.45 7.37 -11.39
N VAL A 72 15.19 7.78 -11.50
CA VAL A 72 14.84 9.22 -11.55
C VAL A 72 14.67 9.84 -10.17
N LYS A 73 14.85 9.07 -9.09
CA LYS A 73 14.70 9.51 -7.69
C LYS A 73 13.34 10.21 -7.48
N ALA A 74 12.28 9.57 -7.92
CA ALA A 74 10.95 10.15 -7.83
C ALA A 74 10.32 9.88 -6.45
N PRO A 75 9.68 10.87 -5.79
CA PRO A 75 9.09 10.72 -4.46
C PRO A 75 7.81 9.87 -4.52
N ALA A 76 8.00 8.56 -4.52
CA ALA A 76 6.91 7.56 -4.55
C ALA A 76 6.96 6.64 -3.34
N ILE A 77 5.80 6.32 -2.80
CA ILE A 77 5.58 5.30 -1.78
C ILE A 77 4.83 4.15 -2.45
N LEU A 78 5.53 3.05 -2.64
CA LEU A 78 4.99 1.82 -3.24
C LEU A 78 4.65 0.83 -2.14
N THR A 79 3.38 0.58 -1.92
CA THR A 79 2.90 -0.38 -0.92
C THR A 79 2.59 -1.71 -1.58
N ILE A 80 3.16 -2.79 -1.08
CA ILE A 80 2.85 -4.16 -1.49
C ILE A 80 2.07 -4.84 -0.38
N TYR A 81 0.79 -5.13 -0.64
CA TYR A 81 -0.05 -5.88 0.29
C TYR A 81 0.12 -7.38 0.03
N ASP A 82 0.60 -8.10 1.04
CA ASP A 82 0.97 -9.51 0.93
C ASP A 82 0.18 -10.37 1.92
N ASP A 83 -0.81 -11.09 1.40
CA ASP A 83 -1.59 -12.09 2.13
C ASP A 83 -1.04 -13.53 1.94
N GLY A 84 0.04 -13.67 1.17
CA GLY A 84 0.68 -14.95 0.88
C GLY A 84 0.08 -15.69 -0.33
N TYR A 85 -0.90 -15.09 -1.03
CA TYR A 85 -1.60 -15.73 -2.13
C TYR A 85 -1.80 -14.78 -3.32
N GLY A 86 -1.98 -15.38 -4.50
CA GLY A 86 -2.59 -14.74 -5.65
C GLY A 86 -3.88 -15.43 -5.97
N ILE A 87 -5.01 -14.90 -5.53
CA ILE A 87 -6.31 -15.56 -5.48
C ILE A 87 -6.22 -16.82 -4.61
N SER A 88 -5.92 -17.99 -5.20
CA SER A 88 -5.77 -19.28 -4.51
C SER A 88 -4.36 -19.87 -4.62
N VAL A 89 -3.44 -19.18 -5.31
CA VAL A 89 -2.10 -19.70 -5.58
C VAL A 89 -1.12 -19.16 -4.54
N PRO A 90 -0.48 -20.02 -3.71
CA PRO A 90 0.52 -19.60 -2.73
C PRO A 90 1.75 -18.94 -3.37
N ASN A 91 2.40 -18.04 -2.63
CA ASN A 91 3.59 -17.30 -3.09
C ASN A 91 4.72 -18.18 -3.63
N GLN A 92 4.90 -19.37 -3.08
CA GLN A 92 5.93 -20.33 -3.52
C GLN A 92 5.80 -20.75 -5.01
N PHE A 93 4.62 -20.63 -5.58
CA PHE A 93 4.36 -20.94 -7.00
C PHE A 93 4.36 -19.69 -7.89
N GLN A 94 4.51 -18.50 -7.31
CA GLN A 94 4.37 -17.23 -8.02
C GLN A 94 5.66 -16.44 -8.09
N MET A 95 6.52 -16.52 -7.07
CA MET A 95 7.70 -15.69 -7.02
C MET A 95 8.92 -16.42 -6.47
N VAL A 96 10.07 -16.08 -7.02
CA VAL A 96 11.36 -16.53 -6.53
C VAL A 96 11.53 -16.08 -5.08
N LYS A 97 12.03 -16.96 -4.21
CA LYS A 97 12.23 -16.74 -2.77
C LYS A 97 10.93 -16.60 -1.95
N GLU A 98 9.77 -16.79 -2.55
CA GLU A 98 8.47 -16.78 -1.85
C GLU A 98 8.17 -15.50 -1.05
N ASN A 99 9.03 -14.49 -1.15
CA ASN A 99 8.98 -13.24 -0.41
C ASN A 99 9.48 -12.07 -1.24
N ILE A 100 8.58 -11.17 -1.61
CA ILE A 100 8.89 -10.03 -2.47
C ILE A 100 9.89 -9.06 -1.80
N GLY A 101 9.81 -8.85 -0.50
CA GLY A 101 10.77 -8.00 0.22
C GLY A 101 12.20 -8.50 0.11
N SER A 102 12.40 -9.83 0.10
CA SER A 102 13.72 -10.45 -0.09
C SER A 102 14.27 -10.26 -1.50
N ILE A 103 13.39 -10.22 -2.50
CA ILE A 103 13.78 -9.98 -3.91
C ILE A 103 14.15 -8.51 -4.09
N LEU A 104 13.40 -7.60 -3.47
CA LEU A 104 13.58 -6.16 -3.59
C LEU A 104 14.82 -5.60 -2.90
N LYS A 105 15.53 -6.39 -2.08
CA LYS A 105 16.77 -5.95 -1.43
C LYS A 105 17.85 -5.44 -2.40
N GLY A 106 17.83 -5.88 -3.64
CA GLY A 106 18.72 -5.36 -4.68
C GLY A 106 18.45 -3.91 -5.10
N PHE A 107 17.30 -3.36 -4.73
CA PHE A 107 16.92 -1.97 -4.98
C PHE A 107 17.10 -1.07 -3.75
N GLU A 108 17.53 -1.63 -2.62
CA GLU A 108 17.75 -0.86 -1.40
C GLU A 108 18.92 0.12 -1.56
N ARG A 109 18.73 1.36 -1.10
CA ARG A 109 19.84 2.30 -1.03
C ARG A 109 20.84 1.88 0.04
N ASP A 110 22.05 2.40 -0.01
CA ASP A 110 23.02 2.20 1.06
C ASP A 110 22.52 2.87 2.36
N ALA A 111 22.09 2.05 3.31
CA ALA A 111 21.60 2.51 4.61
C ALA A 111 22.68 3.15 5.49
N ASN A 112 23.97 2.97 5.16
CA ASN A 112 25.07 3.62 5.88
C ASN A 112 25.26 5.07 5.46
N LEU A 113 24.66 5.47 4.34
CA LEU A 113 24.69 6.85 3.88
C LEU A 113 23.45 7.60 4.41
N PRO A 114 23.64 8.81 4.92
CA PRO A 114 22.49 9.63 5.29
C PRO A 114 21.69 10.01 4.04
N PRO A 115 20.39 10.35 4.17
CA PRO A 115 19.50 10.64 3.03
C PRO A 115 20.05 11.67 2.05
N GLU A 116 20.74 12.70 2.53
CA GLU A 116 21.29 13.79 1.72
C GLU A 116 22.40 13.30 0.77
N LYS A 117 23.02 12.17 1.08
CA LYS A 117 24.10 11.56 0.29
C LYS A 117 23.65 10.33 -0.50
N ALA A 118 22.35 9.97 -0.43
CA ALA A 118 21.84 8.85 -1.17
C ALA A 118 21.87 9.13 -2.68
N GLU A 119 22.55 8.26 -3.44
CA GLU A 119 22.64 8.40 -4.89
C GLU A 119 21.41 7.83 -5.58
N HIS A 120 21.12 6.55 -5.35
CA HIS A 120 20.01 5.81 -5.94
C HIS A 120 19.46 4.77 -4.96
N GLY A 121 18.29 4.24 -5.27
CA GLY A 121 17.66 3.15 -4.52
C GLY A 121 16.53 3.62 -3.61
N TYR A 122 15.99 2.67 -2.88
CA TYR A 122 14.79 2.82 -2.07
C TYR A 122 15.09 2.69 -0.59
N ASN A 123 14.27 3.34 0.24
CA ASN A 123 14.07 2.87 1.60
C ASN A 123 13.14 1.65 1.56
N LEU A 124 13.58 0.53 2.12
CA LEU A 124 12.77 -0.67 2.22
C LEU A 124 12.22 -0.82 3.64
N TYR A 125 10.92 -1.01 3.74
CA TYR A 125 10.23 -1.25 5.00
C TYR A 125 9.49 -2.58 4.93
N SER A 126 9.41 -3.26 6.07
CA SER A 126 8.55 -4.43 6.24
C SER A 126 7.74 -4.22 7.51
N VAL A 127 6.43 -4.31 7.42
CA VAL A 127 5.51 -4.06 8.53
C VAL A 127 4.33 -5.01 8.45
N ARG A 128 3.82 -5.45 9.59
CA ARG A 128 2.65 -6.32 9.66
C ARG A 128 1.37 -5.54 9.48
N ALA A 129 0.45 -6.08 8.71
CA ALA A 129 -0.81 -5.41 8.37
C ALA A 129 -1.72 -5.14 9.58
N TRP A 130 -1.63 -5.96 10.60
CA TRP A 130 -2.42 -5.84 11.83
C TRP A 130 -1.77 -4.96 12.92
N ASP A 131 -0.52 -4.50 12.70
CA ASP A 131 0.17 -3.60 13.63
C ASP A 131 -0.06 -2.14 13.22
N TYR A 132 -1.20 -1.60 13.65
CA TYR A 132 -1.63 -0.26 13.27
C TYR A 132 -0.63 0.86 13.65
N PRO A 133 -0.07 0.91 14.88
CA PRO A 133 0.96 1.90 15.21
C PRO A 133 2.19 1.82 14.31
N ALA A 134 2.72 0.61 14.08
CA ALA A 134 3.88 0.42 13.23
C ALA A 134 3.60 0.82 11.77
N LEU A 135 2.38 0.59 11.27
CA LEU A 135 1.96 1.08 9.95
C LEU A 135 2.04 2.60 9.88
N ILE A 136 1.45 3.32 10.84
CA ILE A 136 1.45 4.78 10.87
C ILE A 136 2.89 5.32 10.92
N GLU A 137 3.73 4.82 11.82
CA GLU A 137 5.13 5.23 11.94
C GLU A 137 5.92 4.99 10.65
N THR A 138 5.72 3.83 10.01
CA THR A 138 6.35 3.48 8.73
C THR A 138 5.97 4.46 7.63
N TYR A 139 4.66 4.73 7.46
CA TYR A 139 4.20 5.64 6.42
C TYR A 139 4.62 7.08 6.66
N LEU A 140 4.62 7.55 7.91
CA LEU A 140 5.10 8.89 8.24
C LEU A 140 6.58 9.03 7.90
N SER A 141 7.42 8.14 8.39
CA SER A 141 8.87 8.14 8.12
C SER A 141 9.16 8.07 6.61
N ALA A 142 8.52 7.13 5.89
CA ALA A 142 8.72 7.00 4.45
C ALA A 142 8.30 8.27 3.69
N THR A 143 7.19 8.88 4.09
CA THR A 143 6.65 10.08 3.44
C THR A 143 7.54 11.31 3.69
N GLU A 144 8.04 11.50 4.90
CA GLU A 144 8.93 12.61 5.24
C GLU A 144 10.22 12.54 4.42
N ILE A 145 10.86 11.37 4.37
CA ILE A 145 12.09 11.16 3.59
C ILE A 145 11.84 11.31 2.09
N ALA A 146 10.73 10.76 1.57
CA ALA A 146 10.40 10.90 0.16
C ALA A 146 10.14 12.36 -0.22
N ARG A 147 9.47 13.13 0.63
CA ARG A 147 9.18 14.55 0.41
C ARG A 147 10.43 15.41 0.45
N GLU A 148 11.28 15.21 1.44
CA GLU A 148 12.44 16.05 1.67
C GLU A 148 13.57 15.76 0.67
N PHE A 149 13.90 14.46 0.49
CA PHE A 149 15.09 14.04 -0.24
C PHE A 149 14.78 13.41 -1.62
N HIS A 150 13.50 13.27 -2.00
CA HIS A 150 13.09 12.52 -3.20
C HIS A 150 13.65 11.09 -3.23
N ILE A 151 13.70 10.45 -2.07
CA ILE A 151 14.05 9.03 -1.94
C ILE A 151 12.75 8.22 -1.91
N PRO A 152 12.51 7.36 -2.91
CA PRO A 152 11.31 6.54 -2.92
C PRO A 152 11.35 5.46 -1.82
N ALA A 153 10.17 4.96 -1.44
CA ALA A 153 10.05 3.88 -0.50
C ALA A 153 9.24 2.69 -1.06
N LEU A 154 9.64 1.49 -0.68
CA LEU A 154 8.89 0.27 -0.86
C LEU A 154 8.46 -0.23 0.52
N ILE A 155 7.17 -0.35 0.75
CA ILE A 155 6.60 -0.83 2.01
C ILE A 155 5.96 -2.20 1.75
N HIS A 156 6.60 -3.26 2.25
CA HIS A 156 6.07 -4.62 2.22
C HIS A 156 5.18 -4.81 3.45
N VAL A 157 3.87 -4.76 3.25
CA VAL A 157 2.87 -5.00 4.29
C VAL A 157 2.59 -6.50 4.31
N THR A 158 3.16 -7.17 5.29
CA THR A 158 3.12 -8.62 5.46
C THR A 158 1.95 -9.05 6.35
N GLU A 159 1.67 -10.34 6.35
CA GLU A 159 0.62 -10.94 7.20
C GLU A 159 -0.76 -10.28 6.99
N MET A 160 -1.04 -9.83 5.77
CA MET A 160 -2.40 -9.40 5.40
C MET A 160 -3.40 -10.54 5.61
N THR A 161 -4.58 -10.20 6.06
CA THR A 161 -5.64 -11.17 6.29
C THR A 161 -6.82 -10.93 5.36
N GLN A 162 -7.40 -12.00 4.87
CA GLN A 162 -8.64 -12.01 4.09
C GLN A 162 -9.55 -13.11 4.63
N PRO A 163 -10.27 -12.88 5.76
CA PRO A 163 -11.08 -13.91 6.42
C PRO A 163 -12.16 -14.51 5.55
N GLN A 164 -12.63 -13.80 4.52
CA GLN A 164 -13.59 -14.29 3.54
C GLN A 164 -12.97 -14.79 2.23
N GLY A 165 -11.63 -14.82 2.16
CA GLY A 165 -10.89 -15.14 0.95
C GLY A 165 -10.92 -14.02 -0.09
N HIS A 166 -10.31 -14.27 -1.25
CA HIS A 166 -10.18 -13.28 -2.33
C HIS A 166 -11.52 -12.92 -2.98
N SER A 167 -12.41 -13.89 -3.14
CA SER A 167 -13.72 -13.65 -3.74
C SER A 167 -14.77 -14.55 -3.11
N THR A 168 -16.02 -14.10 -3.12
CA THR A 168 -17.17 -14.86 -2.61
C THR A 168 -17.52 -16.10 -3.45
N SER A 169 -16.97 -16.21 -4.66
CA SER A 169 -17.19 -17.35 -5.55
C SER A 169 -16.28 -18.56 -5.26
N GLY A 170 -15.22 -18.36 -4.47
CA GLY A 170 -14.25 -19.38 -4.12
C GLY A 170 -14.20 -19.63 -2.62
N SER A 171 -14.39 -20.90 -2.23
CA SER A 171 -14.21 -21.29 -0.84
C SER A 171 -12.73 -21.33 -0.52
N HIS A 172 -12.28 -20.44 0.36
CA HIS A 172 -10.88 -20.36 0.77
C HIS A 172 -10.43 -21.57 1.59
N GLU A 173 -11.35 -22.32 2.18
CA GLU A 173 -11.09 -23.58 2.86
C GLU A 173 -10.52 -24.66 1.93
N ARG A 174 -10.64 -24.47 0.62
CA ARG A 174 -10.11 -25.41 -0.37
C ARG A 174 -8.62 -25.28 -0.59
N TYR A 175 -8.03 -24.12 -0.27
CA TYR A 175 -6.61 -23.87 -0.52
C TYR A 175 -5.83 -23.33 0.68
N LYS A 176 -6.50 -22.80 1.70
CA LYS A 176 -5.87 -22.38 2.95
C LYS A 176 -5.88 -23.54 3.96
N SER A 177 -4.79 -23.67 4.73
CA SER A 177 -4.79 -24.64 5.84
C SER A 177 -5.67 -24.18 7.01
N PRO A 178 -6.13 -25.10 7.86
CA PRO A 178 -6.89 -24.73 9.06
C PRO A 178 -6.13 -23.77 9.97
N GLU A 179 -4.81 -23.91 10.07
CA GLU A 179 -3.95 -23.02 10.87
C GLU A 179 -3.92 -21.62 10.27
N ARG A 180 -3.87 -21.51 8.93
CA ARG A 180 -3.93 -20.22 8.24
C ARG A 180 -5.28 -19.54 8.43
N MET A 181 -6.37 -20.27 8.34
CA MET A 181 -7.72 -19.73 8.57
C MET A 181 -7.86 -19.22 10.00
N LYS A 182 -7.40 -20.01 10.99
CA LYS A 182 -7.39 -19.56 12.39
C LYS A 182 -6.55 -18.30 12.60
N PHE A 183 -5.39 -18.22 11.97
CA PHE A 183 -4.57 -17.02 12.01
C PHE A 183 -5.30 -15.80 11.44
N GLU A 184 -5.98 -15.95 10.31
CA GLU A 184 -6.74 -14.86 9.69
C GLU A 184 -7.91 -14.37 10.53
N GLU A 185 -8.58 -15.27 11.26
CA GLU A 185 -9.63 -14.90 12.21
C GLU A 185 -9.04 -14.14 13.41
N GLU A 186 -7.92 -14.63 13.97
CA GLU A 186 -7.29 -14.06 15.16
C GLU A 186 -6.61 -12.71 14.86
N PHE A 187 -5.97 -12.60 13.67
CA PHE A 187 -5.21 -11.42 13.24
C PHE A 187 -5.92 -10.63 12.14
N ASP A 188 -7.25 -10.71 12.07
CA ASP A 188 -8.03 -9.81 11.22
C ASP A 188 -7.62 -8.36 11.50
N CYS A 189 -7.22 -7.63 10.46
CA CYS A 189 -6.67 -6.29 10.59
C CYS A 189 -7.69 -5.31 11.20
N LEU A 190 -8.99 -5.48 10.91
CA LEU A 190 -10.06 -4.66 11.50
C LEU A 190 -10.25 -5.01 12.97
N LEU A 191 -10.23 -6.30 13.31
CA LEU A 191 -10.32 -6.76 14.71
C LEU A 191 -9.14 -6.22 15.52
N LYS A 192 -7.90 -6.31 15.02
CA LYS A 192 -6.72 -5.78 15.71
C LYS A 192 -6.75 -4.26 15.85
N MET A 193 -7.25 -3.54 14.86
CA MET A 193 -7.46 -2.10 14.97
C MET A 193 -8.52 -1.78 16.04
N ARG A 194 -9.63 -2.52 16.07
CA ARG A 194 -10.67 -2.40 17.10
C ARG A 194 -10.09 -2.60 18.51
N GLU A 195 -9.36 -3.69 18.73
CA GLU A 195 -8.68 -3.98 19.99
C GLU A 195 -7.72 -2.85 20.39
N TRP A 196 -6.92 -2.35 19.45
CA TRP A 196 -5.99 -1.26 19.69
C TRP A 196 -6.70 0.03 20.10
N MET A 197 -7.78 0.41 19.43
CA MET A 197 -8.54 1.62 19.73
C MET A 197 -9.13 1.58 21.14
N ILE A 198 -9.69 0.44 21.56
CA ILE A 198 -10.25 0.26 22.89
C ILE A 198 -9.15 0.29 23.96
N ASN A 199 -8.08 -0.49 23.75
CA ASN A 199 -6.97 -0.59 24.70
C ASN A 199 -6.26 0.74 24.93
N ASN A 200 -6.18 1.58 23.90
CA ASN A 200 -5.59 2.91 23.97
C ASN A 200 -6.60 4.02 24.31
N ARG A 201 -7.84 3.67 24.63
CA ARG A 201 -8.92 4.60 25.02
C ARG A 201 -9.20 5.67 23.95
N VAL A 202 -9.03 5.34 22.68
CA VAL A 202 -9.41 6.20 21.56
C VAL A 202 -10.93 6.27 21.46
N ILE A 203 -11.59 5.14 21.72
CA ILE A 203 -13.05 5.00 21.75
C ILE A 203 -13.44 3.95 22.78
N SER A 204 -14.59 4.06 23.38
CA SER A 204 -15.13 3.00 24.24
C SER A 204 -15.81 1.89 23.45
N ASP A 205 -15.85 0.68 24.00
CA ASP A 205 -16.49 -0.45 23.34
C ASP A 205 -17.98 -0.20 23.00
N PRO A 206 -18.81 0.38 23.89
CA PRO A 206 -20.19 0.72 23.54
C PRO A 206 -20.34 1.74 22.39
N GLU A 207 -19.45 2.73 22.31
CA GLU A 207 -19.44 3.70 21.22
C GLU A 207 -19.07 3.03 19.89
N LEU A 208 -18.06 2.16 19.91
CA LEU A 208 -17.62 1.44 18.71
C LEU A 208 -18.72 0.50 18.21
N VAL A 209 -19.38 -0.24 19.08
CA VAL A 209 -20.56 -1.08 18.72
C VAL A 209 -21.68 -0.24 18.10
N ALA A 210 -21.90 0.98 18.60
CA ALA A 210 -22.90 1.88 18.01
C ALA A 210 -22.50 2.36 16.62
N PHE A 211 -21.22 2.62 16.37
CA PHE A 211 -20.70 2.93 15.03
C PHE A 211 -20.85 1.76 14.07
N GLU A 212 -20.39 0.57 14.45
CA GLU A 212 -20.49 -0.65 13.63
C GLU A 212 -21.95 -0.90 13.21
N LYS A 213 -22.89 -0.76 14.17
CA LYS A 213 -24.32 -0.89 13.85
C LYS A 213 -24.83 0.19 12.89
N ALA A 214 -24.42 1.43 13.07
CA ALA A 214 -24.85 2.52 12.20
C ALA A 214 -24.29 2.33 10.75
N ASP A 215 -23.08 1.81 10.61
CA ASP A 215 -22.47 1.48 9.32
C ASP A 215 -23.21 0.33 8.62
N ASP A 216 -23.55 -0.74 9.35
CA ASP A 216 -24.35 -1.86 8.84
C ASP A 216 -25.72 -1.37 8.34
N ASP A 217 -26.42 -0.57 9.13
CA ASP A 217 -27.72 0.00 8.77
C ASP A 217 -27.61 0.90 7.53
N ALA A 218 -26.55 1.71 7.42
CA ALA A 218 -26.30 2.57 6.27
C ALA A 218 -26.00 1.77 4.99
N VAL A 219 -25.14 0.77 5.07
CA VAL A 219 -24.78 -0.11 3.95
C VAL A 219 -26.02 -0.86 3.45
N GLU A 220 -26.83 -1.41 4.36
CA GLU A 220 -28.08 -2.11 3.98
C GLU A 220 -29.08 -1.14 3.32
N GLY A 221 -29.20 0.09 3.81
CA GLY A 221 -30.04 1.12 3.19
C GLY A 221 -29.58 1.47 1.77
N ILE A 222 -28.28 1.67 1.57
CA ILE A 222 -27.68 1.95 0.25
C ILE A 222 -27.87 0.76 -0.69
N ARG A 223 -27.67 -0.46 -0.20
CA ARG A 223 -27.89 -1.68 -1.00
C ARG A 223 -29.32 -1.78 -1.51
N LYS A 224 -30.33 -1.49 -0.67
CA LYS A 224 -31.73 -1.47 -1.09
C LYS A 224 -32.00 -0.40 -2.14
N LEU A 225 -31.53 0.82 -1.91
CA LEU A 225 -31.70 1.91 -2.88
C LEU A 225 -31.07 1.58 -4.24
N ALA A 226 -29.90 0.98 -4.26
CA ALA A 226 -29.24 0.57 -5.49
C ALA A 226 -30.02 -0.54 -6.20
N TRP A 227 -30.56 -1.50 -5.46
CA TRP A 227 -31.37 -2.57 -6.01
C TRP A 227 -32.69 -2.08 -6.60
N ASP A 228 -33.36 -1.18 -5.88
CA ASP A 228 -34.65 -0.61 -6.32
C ASP A 228 -34.48 0.30 -7.54
N ALA A 229 -33.29 0.85 -7.76
CA ALA A 229 -32.95 1.68 -8.93
C ALA A 229 -32.54 0.87 -10.17
N TYR A 230 -32.22 -0.44 -10.00
CA TYR A 230 -31.85 -1.34 -11.09
C TYR A 230 -33.08 -1.96 -11.74
#